data_9a5fe9b6cf6ae585c0787fa4b6cf0c37
#
_entry.id   9a5fe9b6cf6ae585c0787fa4b6cf0c37
#
_cell.length_a   1.000
_cell.length_b   1.000
_cell.length_c   1.000
_cell.angle_alpha   90.00
_cell.angle_beta   90.00
_cell.angle_gamma   90.00
#
_symmetry.space_group_name_H-M   'P 1'
#
loop_
_entity.id
_entity.type
_entity.pdbx_description
1 polymer ?
#
loop_
_entity_poly.entity_id
_entity_poly.type
_entity_poly.pdbx_seq_one_letter_code
_entity_poly.pdbx_strand_id
1 'polypeptide(L)'
;MNRMFFVPVSISFMQLRKWIKKPEVYMTMICLGIFAFSRVLPIHTMIGATGVDATPYLFPFLFSDSYMGFFILVGCAILFVEAPFWSENQIIVLVRVGRSGWFLGQIYYVLFASFVYLVGVLIISILVLAPNLQFANTWGSLWNTIAQTDAAMEFNMNLTVPYYIISRYSPLEAMIVQFILGFFVISFIGFLFFFLNLYFGRKTGVVVVSIMILFTIRISSFPEWVFWIFPTAWANLNWMHQEIDGMHPTLYQGGIGLILINIILISLIFIMGRKKDLV
;
A
#
# COMPACT_ATOMS: atom_id res chain seq x y z
N MET A 1 -9.86 6.85 -32.50
CA MET A 1 -9.76 5.99 -31.29
C MET A 1 -8.50 6.24 -30.48
N ASN A 2 -7.32 6.45 -31.08
CA ASN A 2 -6.05 6.60 -30.34
C ASN A 2 -5.94 7.87 -29.45
N ARG A 3 -6.53 9.00 -29.79
CA ARG A 3 -6.42 10.24 -28.98
C ARG A 3 -7.13 10.14 -27.62
N MET A 4 -8.18 9.35 -27.49
CA MET A 4 -8.98 9.22 -26.27
C MET A 4 -8.21 8.50 -25.14
N PHE A 5 -7.27 7.61 -25.47
CA PHE A 5 -6.43 6.90 -24.50
C PHE A 5 -5.09 7.61 -24.22
N PHE A 6 -4.45 8.17 -25.23
CA PHE A 6 -3.12 8.77 -25.07
C PHE A 6 -3.13 10.05 -24.22
N VAL A 7 -4.17 10.85 -24.28
CA VAL A 7 -4.24 12.13 -23.57
C VAL A 7 -4.36 11.95 -22.06
N PRO A 8 -5.27 11.11 -21.51
CA PRO A 8 -5.35 10.84 -20.07
C PRO A 8 -4.05 10.24 -19.51
N VAL A 9 -3.43 9.32 -20.24
CA VAL A 9 -2.14 8.73 -19.86
C VAL A 9 -1.03 9.78 -19.80
N SER A 10 -0.96 10.69 -20.78
CA SER A 10 0.00 11.79 -20.77
C SER A 10 -0.20 12.73 -19.58
N ILE A 11 -1.46 12.99 -19.19
CA ILE A 11 -1.79 13.80 -17.99
C ILE A 11 -1.26 13.11 -16.74
N SER A 12 -1.46 11.80 -16.60
CA SER A 12 -1.01 11.03 -15.43
C SER A 12 0.53 11.04 -15.32
N PHE A 13 1.26 10.83 -16.40
CA PHE A 13 2.72 10.91 -16.41
C PHE A 13 3.23 12.33 -16.11
N MET A 14 2.57 13.36 -16.59
CA MET A 14 2.92 14.74 -16.27
C MET A 14 2.76 15.03 -14.78
N GLN A 15 1.72 14.49 -14.14
CA GLN A 15 1.51 14.58 -12.70
C GLN A 15 2.59 13.80 -11.93
N LEU A 16 2.90 12.57 -12.37
CA LEU A 16 3.91 11.74 -11.72
C LEU A 16 5.31 12.38 -11.77
N ARG A 17 5.67 13.04 -12.87
CA ARG A 17 6.94 13.80 -12.97
C ARG A 17 7.08 14.90 -11.92
N LYS A 18 5.97 15.41 -11.37
CA LYS A 18 6.03 16.40 -10.28
C LYS A 18 6.56 15.80 -8.98
N TRP A 19 6.48 14.47 -8.80
CA TRP A 19 7.05 13.80 -7.64
C TRP A 19 8.55 14.03 -7.48
N ILE A 20 9.28 14.16 -8.61
CA ILE A 20 10.72 14.48 -8.61
C ILE A 20 11.02 15.84 -7.93
N LYS A 21 10.03 16.74 -7.88
CA LYS A 21 10.17 18.07 -7.29
C LYS A 21 9.47 18.22 -5.94
N LYS A 22 8.73 17.20 -5.49
CA LYS A 22 7.97 17.24 -4.24
C LYS A 22 8.78 16.65 -3.10
N PRO A 23 9.23 17.47 -2.12
CA PRO A 23 10.00 16.98 -0.97
C PRO A 23 9.22 15.97 -0.13
N GLU A 24 7.88 16.06 -0.09
CA GLU A 24 7.02 15.14 0.66
C GLU A 24 7.20 13.68 0.23
N VAL A 25 7.44 13.44 -1.07
CA VAL A 25 7.68 12.09 -1.60
C VAL A 25 8.98 11.51 -1.05
N TYR A 26 10.06 12.29 -1.10
CA TYR A 26 11.36 11.85 -0.59
C TYR A 26 11.33 11.67 0.92
N MET A 27 10.75 12.63 1.65
CA MET A 27 10.60 12.52 3.11
C MET A 27 9.83 11.28 3.51
N THR A 28 8.73 10.98 2.82
CA THR A 28 7.92 9.77 3.06
C THR A 28 8.75 8.51 2.85
N MET A 29 9.48 8.39 1.74
CA MET A 29 10.31 7.22 1.45
C MET A 29 11.49 7.08 2.42
N ILE A 30 12.15 8.19 2.79
CA ILE A 30 13.25 8.18 3.76
C ILE A 30 12.73 7.76 5.14
N CYS A 31 11.62 8.33 5.61
CA CYS A 31 11.03 7.95 6.90
C CYS A 31 10.63 6.47 6.92
N LEU A 32 10.02 5.95 5.84
CA LEU A 32 9.72 4.53 5.70
C LEU A 32 10.97 3.67 5.74
N GLY A 33 12.04 4.08 5.05
CA GLY A 33 13.32 3.37 5.04
C GLY A 33 13.97 3.33 6.42
N ILE A 34 14.02 4.45 7.13
CA ILE A 34 14.56 4.53 8.50
C ILE A 34 13.73 3.66 9.44
N PHE A 35 12.41 3.73 9.36
CA PHE A 35 11.54 2.91 10.21
C PHE A 35 11.68 1.42 9.89
N ALA A 36 11.68 1.03 8.61
CA ALA A 36 11.92 -0.34 8.19
C ALA A 36 13.29 -0.87 8.66
N PHE A 37 14.35 -0.06 8.53
CA PHE A 37 15.67 -0.41 9.04
C PHE A 37 15.67 -0.64 10.55
N SER A 38 15.00 0.21 11.32
CA SER A 38 14.89 0.03 12.78
C SER A 38 14.19 -1.28 13.17
N ARG A 39 13.22 -1.73 12.36
CA ARG A 39 12.51 -3.01 12.57
C ARG A 39 13.37 -4.22 12.18
N VAL A 40 14.27 -4.05 11.21
CA VAL A 40 15.15 -5.11 10.69
C VAL A 40 16.47 -5.19 11.46
N LEU A 41 16.84 -4.17 12.23
CA LEU A 41 18.09 -4.13 12.99
C LEU A 41 18.35 -5.39 13.86
N PRO A 42 17.35 -5.96 14.61
CA PRO A 42 17.55 -7.20 15.34
C PRO A 42 17.83 -8.41 14.43
N ILE A 43 17.33 -8.40 13.19
CA ILE A 43 17.62 -9.45 12.21
C ILE A 43 19.10 -9.41 11.81
N HIS A 44 19.67 -8.21 11.63
CA HIS A 44 21.12 -8.07 11.39
C HIS A 44 21.96 -8.59 12.56
N THR A 45 21.52 -8.38 13.83
CA THR A 45 22.22 -8.96 14.98
C THR A 45 22.18 -10.48 14.98
N MET A 46 21.05 -11.08 14.60
CA MET A 46 20.91 -12.53 14.43
C MET A 46 21.82 -13.04 13.31
N ILE A 47 21.85 -12.38 12.15
CA ILE A 47 22.73 -12.73 11.04
C ILE A 47 24.21 -12.71 11.48
N GLY A 48 24.61 -11.66 12.21
CA GLY A 48 25.98 -11.54 12.75
C GLY A 48 26.33 -12.66 13.75
N ALA A 49 25.38 -13.13 14.53
CA ALA A 49 25.57 -14.19 15.52
C ALA A 49 25.58 -15.61 14.88
N THR A 50 24.75 -15.82 13.86
CA THR A 50 24.55 -17.15 13.25
C THR A 50 25.35 -17.38 11.95
N GLY A 51 25.79 -16.29 11.30
CA GLY A 51 26.44 -16.34 9.99
C GLY A 51 25.51 -16.76 8.84
N VAL A 52 24.18 -16.68 9.05
CA VAL A 52 23.16 -17.08 8.07
C VAL A 52 22.57 -15.85 7.41
N ASP A 53 22.77 -15.69 6.09
CA ASP A 53 22.25 -14.56 5.32
C ASP A 53 20.73 -14.62 5.11
N ALA A 54 20.12 -13.44 4.95
CA ALA A 54 18.69 -13.29 4.67
C ALA A 54 18.40 -13.43 3.16
N THR A 55 17.26 -14.02 2.83
CA THR A 55 16.71 -13.95 1.47
C THR A 55 15.86 -12.67 1.29
N PRO A 56 15.74 -12.09 0.07
CA PRO A 56 15.15 -10.77 -0.19
C PRO A 56 13.62 -10.73 -0.08
N TYR A 57 13.01 -11.60 0.71
CA TYR A 57 11.55 -11.77 0.79
C TYR A 57 10.93 -11.13 2.03
N LEU A 58 11.46 -9.98 2.47
CA LEU A 58 10.95 -9.22 3.61
C LEU A 58 9.60 -8.54 3.33
N PHE A 59 9.31 -8.19 2.08
CA PHE A 59 8.16 -7.35 1.71
C PHE A 59 6.80 -7.81 2.27
N PRO A 60 6.40 -9.11 2.22
CA PRO A 60 5.15 -9.57 2.81
C PRO A 60 5.10 -9.35 4.33
N PHE A 61 6.22 -9.46 5.02
CA PHE A 61 6.30 -9.30 6.46
C PHE A 61 6.18 -7.83 6.90
N LEU A 62 6.55 -6.87 6.03
CA LEU A 62 6.32 -5.44 6.31
C LEU A 62 4.83 -5.11 6.42
N PHE A 63 3.97 -5.75 5.65
CA PHE A 63 2.52 -5.58 5.76
C PHE A 63 1.91 -6.39 6.89
N SER A 64 2.56 -7.47 7.30
CA SER A 64 2.13 -8.30 8.44
C SER A 64 2.42 -7.64 9.80
N ASP A 65 3.43 -6.80 9.86
CA ASP A 65 3.72 -5.98 11.03
C ASP A 65 2.75 -4.79 11.10
N SER A 66 1.97 -4.72 12.19
CA SER A 66 0.93 -3.70 12.34
C SER A 66 1.47 -2.27 12.30
N TYR A 67 2.64 -2.02 12.89
CA TYR A 67 3.25 -0.68 12.90
C TYR A 67 3.83 -0.34 11.53
N MET A 68 4.52 -1.27 10.88
CA MET A 68 5.06 -1.02 9.54
C MET A 68 3.95 -0.83 8.52
N GLY A 69 2.90 -1.67 8.56
CA GLY A 69 1.70 -1.51 7.76
C GLY A 69 1.04 -0.14 7.97
N PHE A 70 0.93 0.33 9.22
CA PHE A 70 0.45 1.67 9.54
C PHE A 70 1.31 2.76 8.88
N PHE A 71 2.64 2.72 8.98
CA PHE A 71 3.51 3.71 8.35
C PHE A 71 3.43 3.69 6.83
N ILE A 72 3.27 2.52 6.20
CA ILE A 72 3.02 2.39 4.76
C ILE A 72 1.70 3.10 4.38
N LEU A 73 0.63 2.89 5.14
CA LEU A 73 -0.67 3.53 4.88
C LEU A 73 -0.63 5.05 5.12
N VAL A 74 0.07 5.52 6.17
CA VAL A 74 0.28 6.95 6.42
C VAL A 74 1.08 7.59 5.30
N GLY A 75 2.16 6.96 4.84
CA GLY A 75 2.93 7.43 3.69
C GLY A 75 2.07 7.57 2.43
N CYS A 76 1.24 6.57 2.16
CA CYS A 76 0.25 6.62 1.09
C CYS A 76 -0.71 7.81 1.27
N ALA A 77 -1.25 8.02 2.47
CA ALA A 77 -2.16 9.12 2.76
C ALA A 77 -1.52 10.49 2.52
N ILE A 78 -0.26 10.68 2.91
CA ILE A 78 0.49 11.94 2.65
C ILE A 78 0.58 12.21 1.15
N LEU A 79 0.82 11.18 0.33
CA LEU A 79 0.95 11.33 -1.13
C LEU A 79 -0.38 11.67 -1.81
N PHE A 80 -1.50 11.15 -1.29
CA PHE A 80 -2.83 11.32 -1.90
C PHE A 80 -3.72 12.37 -1.26
N VAL A 81 -3.31 13.00 -0.15
CA VAL A 81 -4.12 14.00 0.57
C VAL A 81 -4.59 15.17 -0.29
N GLU A 82 -3.85 15.50 -1.35
CA GLU A 82 -4.18 16.59 -2.28
C GLU A 82 -5.06 16.16 -3.47
N ALA A 83 -5.47 14.90 -3.56
CA ALA A 83 -6.34 14.44 -4.64
C ALA A 83 -7.74 15.14 -4.57
N PRO A 84 -8.33 15.58 -5.69
CA PRO A 84 -7.78 15.65 -7.05
C PRO A 84 -6.67 16.71 -7.15
N PHE A 85 -5.62 16.38 -7.88
CA PHE A 85 -4.40 17.20 -7.93
C PHE A 85 -4.59 18.41 -8.83
N TRP A 86 -5.00 19.52 -8.24
CA TRP A 86 -5.14 20.81 -8.93
C TRP A 86 -3.78 21.50 -9.07
N SER A 87 -3.51 22.04 -10.24
CA SER A 87 -2.38 22.94 -10.51
C SER A 87 -2.85 24.04 -11.45
N GLU A 88 -2.15 25.17 -11.45
CA GLU A 88 -2.52 26.34 -12.25
C GLU A 88 -2.79 26.03 -13.74
N ASN A 89 -2.05 25.09 -14.30
CA ASN A 89 -2.22 24.67 -15.70
C ASN A 89 -3.38 23.67 -15.90
N GLN A 90 -4.05 23.19 -14.86
CA GLN A 90 -5.10 22.18 -14.98
C GLN A 90 -6.38 22.73 -15.62
N ILE A 91 -6.66 24.02 -15.45
CA ILE A 91 -7.79 24.68 -16.12
C ILE A 91 -7.60 24.61 -17.64
N ILE A 92 -6.39 24.87 -18.13
CA ILE A 92 -6.06 24.78 -19.57
C ILE A 92 -6.21 23.34 -20.06
N VAL A 93 -5.76 22.37 -19.28
CA VAL A 93 -5.91 20.94 -19.60
C VAL A 93 -7.39 20.56 -19.62
N LEU A 94 -8.18 21.00 -18.63
CA LEU A 94 -9.61 20.73 -18.54
C LEU A 94 -10.36 21.26 -19.79
N VAL A 95 -10.04 22.47 -20.24
CA VAL A 95 -10.66 23.09 -21.44
C VAL A 95 -10.28 22.31 -22.70
N ARG A 96 -9.03 21.85 -22.84
CA ARG A 96 -8.54 21.16 -24.05
C ARG A 96 -9.00 19.71 -24.15
N VAL A 97 -9.11 19.00 -23.04
CA VAL A 97 -9.35 17.56 -22.99
C VAL A 97 -10.79 17.22 -22.60
N GLY A 98 -11.48 18.19 -22.06
CA GLY A 98 -12.83 18.04 -21.52
C GLY A 98 -12.83 17.36 -20.13
N ARG A 99 -13.97 17.47 -19.44
CA ARG A 99 -14.14 16.96 -18.07
C ARG A 99 -13.84 15.45 -17.96
N SER A 100 -14.39 14.65 -18.86
CA SER A 100 -14.21 13.18 -18.84
C SER A 100 -12.75 12.77 -19.00
N GLY A 101 -12.01 13.41 -19.92
CA GLY A 101 -10.60 13.12 -20.13
C GLY A 101 -9.73 13.53 -18.94
N TRP A 102 -10.07 14.63 -18.28
CA TRP A 102 -9.40 15.07 -17.07
C TRP A 102 -9.60 14.07 -15.90
N PHE A 103 -10.85 13.63 -15.65
CA PHE A 103 -11.13 12.62 -14.62
C PHE A 103 -10.40 11.31 -14.88
N LEU A 104 -10.41 10.82 -16.12
CA LEU A 104 -9.64 9.63 -16.50
C LEU A 104 -8.14 9.82 -16.26
N GLY A 105 -7.60 10.99 -16.57
CA GLY A 105 -6.20 11.31 -16.28
C GLY A 105 -5.86 11.26 -14.80
N GLN A 106 -6.75 11.73 -13.93
CA GLN A 106 -6.57 11.65 -12.47
C GLN A 106 -6.69 10.20 -11.95
N ILE A 107 -7.62 9.41 -12.51
CA ILE A 107 -7.76 7.98 -12.16
C ILE A 107 -6.48 7.21 -12.53
N TYR A 108 -5.98 7.37 -13.77
CA TYR A 108 -4.72 6.75 -14.18
C TYR A 108 -3.54 7.22 -13.30
N TYR A 109 -3.53 8.50 -12.92
CA TYR A 109 -2.49 9.00 -12.03
C TYR A 109 -2.52 8.29 -10.66
N VAL A 110 -3.68 8.11 -10.04
CA VAL A 110 -3.79 7.38 -8.75
C VAL A 110 -3.25 5.96 -8.91
N LEU A 111 -3.61 5.24 -9.97
CA LEU A 111 -3.13 3.89 -10.22
C LEU A 111 -1.61 3.83 -10.43
N PHE A 112 -1.05 4.70 -11.28
CA PHE A 112 0.39 4.75 -11.50
C PHE A 112 1.16 5.18 -10.26
N ALA A 113 0.65 6.15 -9.52
CA ALA A 113 1.25 6.62 -8.28
C ALA A 113 1.26 5.52 -7.20
N SER A 114 0.16 4.76 -7.07
CA SER A 114 0.06 3.60 -6.18
C SER A 114 1.09 2.53 -6.54
N PHE A 115 1.24 2.24 -7.82
CA PHE A 115 2.22 1.27 -8.30
C PHE A 115 3.66 1.71 -7.99
N VAL A 116 4.01 2.96 -8.34
CA VAL A 116 5.36 3.51 -8.10
C VAL A 116 5.68 3.56 -6.61
N TYR A 117 4.73 3.97 -5.78
CA TYR A 117 4.89 3.98 -4.33
C TYR A 117 5.19 2.58 -3.80
N LEU A 118 4.42 1.58 -4.22
CA LEU A 118 4.56 0.20 -3.76
C LEU A 118 5.88 -0.42 -4.24
N VAL A 119 6.31 -0.12 -5.47
CA VAL A 119 7.66 -0.49 -5.94
C VAL A 119 8.74 0.15 -5.08
N GLY A 120 8.56 1.39 -4.64
CA GLY A 120 9.46 2.05 -3.68
C GLY A 120 9.55 1.30 -2.35
N VAL A 121 8.41 0.89 -1.79
CA VAL A 121 8.36 0.08 -0.55
C VAL A 121 9.04 -1.28 -0.75
N LEU A 122 8.83 -1.92 -1.90
CA LEU A 122 9.49 -3.19 -2.25
C LEU A 122 11.01 -3.01 -2.35
N ILE A 123 11.49 -1.95 -2.99
CA ILE A 123 12.93 -1.64 -3.06
C ILE A 123 13.49 -1.41 -1.65
N ILE A 124 12.80 -0.65 -0.81
CA ILE A 124 13.20 -0.42 0.59
C ILE A 124 13.31 -1.76 1.33
N SER A 125 12.35 -2.69 1.15
CA SER A 125 12.38 -4.00 1.80
C SER A 125 13.63 -4.83 1.46
N ILE A 126 14.16 -4.67 0.26
CA ILE A 126 15.41 -5.34 -0.15
C ILE A 126 16.63 -4.58 0.38
N LEU A 127 16.64 -3.25 0.27
CA LEU A 127 17.77 -2.44 0.67
C LEU A 127 18.07 -2.50 2.17
N VAL A 128 17.05 -2.58 3.02
CA VAL A 128 17.25 -2.66 4.47
C VAL A 128 17.87 -3.97 4.95
N LEU A 129 17.87 -5.03 4.12
CA LEU A 129 18.55 -6.29 4.39
C LEU A 129 20.01 -6.32 3.93
N ALA A 130 20.44 -5.35 3.11
CA ALA A 130 21.82 -5.28 2.65
C ALA A 130 22.77 -4.97 3.83
N PRO A 131 24.02 -5.49 3.83
CA PRO A 131 24.66 -6.28 2.76
C PRO A 131 24.41 -7.79 2.83
N ASN A 132 23.73 -8.31 3.84
CA ASN A 132 23.61 -9.72 4.17
C ASN A 132 22.48 -10.41 3.40
N LEU A 133 22.55 -10.39 2.07
CA LEU A 133 21.55 -10.94 1.17
C LEU A 133 22.05 -12.17 0.42
N GLN A 134 21.31 -13.27 0.54
CA GLN A 134 21.48 -14.47 -0.29
C GLN A 134 20.30 -14.58 -1.26
N PHE A 135 20.57 -14.55 -2.57
CA PHE A 135 19.54 -14.70 -3.58
C PHE A 135 19.25 -16.19 -3.83
N ALA A 136 18.17 -16.69 -3.23
CA ALA A 136 17.63 -18.03 -3.43
C ALA A 136 16.12 -17.96 -3.54
N ASN A 137 15.49 -18.84 -4.33
CA ASN A 137 14.04 -18.91 -4.44
C ASN A 137 13.42 -19.80 -3.35
N THR A 138 13.88 -19.61 -2.12
CA THR A 138 13.39 -20.29 -0.91
C THR A 138 13.31 -19.27 0.20
N TRP A 139 12.51 -19.53 1.23
CA TRP A 139 12.47 -18.67 2.42
C TRP A 139 13.82 -18.61 3.15
N GLY A 140 14.67 -19.63 2.95
CA GLY A 140 15.94 -19.75 3.68
C GLY A 140 15.77 -20.18 5.12
N SER A 141 16.88 -20.54 5.77
CA SER A 141 16.87 -20.96 7.17
C SER A 141 16.53 -19.81 8.12
N LEU A 142 16.95 -18.58 7.81
CA LEU A 142 16.72 -17.41 8.66
C LEU A 142 15.22 -17.17 8.91
N TRP A 143 14.41 -17.01 7.87
CA TRP A 143 12.97 -16.75 8.00
C TRP A 143 12.22 -17.91 8.63
N ASN A 144 12.62 -19.16 8.31
CA ASN A 144 12.05 -20.34 8.93
C ASN A 144 12.36 -20.41 10.42
N THR A 145 13.58 -20.09 10.84
CA THR A 145 13.96 -20.05 12.26
C THR A 145 13.18 -18.98 13.00
N ILE A 146 13.10 -17.74 12.46
CA ILE A 146 12.34 -16.64 13.10
C ILE A 146 10.86 -17.02 13.29
N ALA A 147 10.27 -17.70 12.29
CA ALA A 147 8.83 -18.02 12.31
C ALA A 147 8.48 -19.26 13.16
N GLN A 148 9.42 -20.18 13.40
CA GLN A 148 9.15 -21.48 14.03
C GLN A 148 9.78 -21.63 15.41
N THR A 149 10.64 -20.70 15.82
CA THR A 149 11.36 -20.77 17.11
C THR A 149 11.21 -19.50 17.91
N ASP A 150 11.69 -19.50 19.14
CA ASP A 150 11.70 -18.34 20.03
C ASP A 150 12.81 -17.32 19.68
N ALA A 151 13.50 -17.48 18.54
CA ALA A 151 14.55 -16.58 18.10
C ALA A 151 14.10 -15.11 18.03
N ALA A 152 12.83 -14.87 17.68
CA ALA A 152 12.25 -13.52 17.71
C ALA A 152 12.30 -12.88 19.11
N MET A 153 12.10 -13.66 20.18
CA MET A 153 12.20 -13.19 21.58
C MET A 153 13.65 -13.04 22.01
N GLU A 154 14.51 -14.01 21.66
CA GLU A 154 15.94 -14.00 22.02
C GLU A 154 16.67 -12.77 21.46
N PHE A 155 16.39 -12.41 20.21
CA PHE A 155 16.98 -11.25 19.55
C PHE A 155 16.15 -9.96 19.71
N ASN A 156 15.11 -9.94 20.56
CA ASN A 156 14.22 -8.80 20.76
C ASN A 156 13.65 -8.23 19.44
N MET A 157 13.22 -9.12 18.54
CA MET A 157 12.67 -8.71 17.25
C MET A 157 11.31 -8.06 17.41
N ASN A 158 11.16 -6.92 16.78
CA ASN A 158 9.91 -6.18 16.75
C ASN A 158 9.11 -6.42 15.45
N LEU A 159 9.70 -7.12 14.48
CA LEU A 159 9.05 -7.46 13.22
C LEU A 159 8.31 -8.81 13.37
N THR A 160 7.04 -8.81 12.98
CA THR A 160 6.24 -10.05 12.96
C THR A 160 6.49 -10.83 11.67
N VAL A 161 6.96 -12.08 11.79
CA VAL A 161 7.14 -13.03 10.69
C VAL A 161 6.16 -14.18 10.89
N PRO A 162 4.96 -14.12 10.27
CA PRO A 162 3.94 -15.14 10.48
C PRO A 162 4.32 -16.47 9.81
N TYR A 163 4.28 -17.56 10.58
CA TYR A 163 4.50 -18.91 10.05
C TYR A 163 3.50 -19.30 8.97
N TYR A 164 2.26 -18.81 9.06
CA TYR A 164 1.23 -19.04 8.06
C TYR A 164 1.68 -18.66 6.63
N ILE A 165 2.33 -17.50 6.47
CA ILE A 165 2.80 -17.06 5.14
C ILE A 165 3.88 -18.00 4.63
N ILE A 166 4.81 -18.42 5.49
CA ILE A 166 5.94 -19.28 5.12
C ILE A 166 5.46 -20.70 4.75
N SER A 167 4.49 -21.23 5.49
CA SER A 167 3.98 -22.58 5.28
C SER A 167 3.03 -22.69 4.07
N ARG A 168 2.31 -21.60 3.73
CA ARG A 168 1.25 -21.64 2.72
C ARG A 168 1.72 -21.18 1.33
N TYR A 169 2.67 -20.26 1.27
CA TYR A 169 3.11 -19.62 0.03
C TYR A 169 4.58 -19.86 -0.24
N SER A 170 4.94 -20.04 -1.51
CA SER A 170 6.32 -19.86 -1.91
C SER A 170 6.75 -18.38 -1.79
N PRO A 171 8.04 -18.06 -1.64
CA PRO A 171 8.48 -16.68 -1.43
C PRO A 171 8.02 -15.70 -2.51
N LEU A 172 8.17 -16.09 -3.79
CA LEU A 172 7.72 -15.26 -4.92
C LEU A 172 6.20 -15.12 -4.95
N GLU A 173 5.46 -16.18 -4.66
CA GLU A 173 4.01 -16.14 -4.60
C GLU A 173 3.53 -15.18 -3.50
N ALA A 174 4.09 -15.26 -2.30
CA ALA A 174 3.79 -14.32 -1.21
C ALA A 174 4.08 -12.86 -1.61
N MET A 175 5.22 -12.60 -2.29
CA MET A 175 5.58 -11.28 -2.79
C MET A 175 4.55 -10.75 -3.80
N ILE A 176 4.15 -11.58 -4.77
CA ILE A 176 3.19 -11.18 -5.83
C ILE A 176 1.81 -10.93 -5.22
N VAL A 177 1.32 -11.86 -4.39
CA VAL A 177 0.00 -11.73 -3.74
C VAL A 177 -0.04 -10.49 -2.86
N GLN A 178 0.99 -10.29 -2.02
CA GLN A 178 1.10 -9.11 -1.17
C GLN A 178 1.18 -7.80 -1.98
N PHE A 179 1.91 -7.82 -3.10
CA PHE A 179 1.99 -6.66 -3.99
C PHE A 179 0.63 -6.31 -4.60
N ILE A 180 -0.13 -7.31 -5.05
CA ILE A 180 -1.47 -7.11 -5.61
C ILE A 180 -2.43 -6.55 -4.54
N LEU A 181 -2.47 -7.14 -3.35
CA LEU A 181 -3.30 -6.65 -2.25
C LEU A 181 -2.93 -5.22 -1.85
N GLY A 182 -1.64 -4.98 -1.65
CA GLY A 182 -1.12 -3.64 -1.34
C GLY A 182 -1.47 -2.61 -2.41
N PHE A 183 -1.35 -2.97 -3.69
CA PHE A 183 -1.70 -2.09 -4.81
C PHE A 183 -3.18 -1.66 -4.76
N PHE A 184 -4.10 -2.61 -4.55
CA PHE A 184 -5.52 -2.28 -4.49
C PHE A 184 -5.88 -1.48 -3.24
N VAL A 185 -5.25 -1.73 -2.09
CA VAL A 185 -5.49 -0.95 -0.86
C VAL A 185 -4.94 0.48 -1.00
N ILE A 186 -3.75 0.64 -1.55
CA ILE A 186 -3.15 1.97 -1.78
C ILE A 186 -3.99 2.76 -2.79
N SER A 187 -4.43 2.11 -3.87
CA SER A 187 -5.32 2.71 -4.87
C SER A 187 -6.68 3.10 -4.24
N PHE A 188 -7.23 2.26 -3.38
CA PHE A 188 -8.46 2.54 -2.63
C PHE A 188 -8.32 3.82 -1.80
N ILE A 189 -7.23 3.98 -1.04
CA ILE A 189 -6.96 5.21 -0.26
C ILE A 189 -6.89 6.42 -1.19
N GLY A 190 -6.19 6.31 -2.32
CA GLY A 190 -6.09 7.39 -3.31
C GLY A 190 -7.45 7.78 -3.90
N PHE A 191 -8.29 6.81 -4.28
CA PHE A 191 -9.65 7.08 -4.78
C PHE A 191 -10.59 7.58 -3.69
N LEU A 192 -10.44 7.11 -2.47
CA LEU A 192 -11.22 7.60 -1.33
C LEU A 192 -10.92 9.06 -1.04
N PHE A 193 -9.63 9.46 -1.02
CA PHE A 193 -9.25 10.87 -0.94
C PHE A 193 -9.83 11.68 -2.10
N PHE A 194 -9.70 11.18 -3.33
CA PHE A 194 -10.23 11.86 -4.49
C PHE A 194 -11.74 12.10 -4.36
N PHE A 195 -12.50 11.07 -4.01
CA PHE A 195 -13.95 11.16 -3.83
C PHE A 195 -14.33 12.13 -2.70
N LEU A 196 -13.77 11.94 -1.50
CA LEU A 196 -14.12 12.74 -0.33
C LEU A 196 -13.73 14.22 -0.50
N ASN A 197 -12.53 14.49 -1.01
CA ASN A 197 -12.05 15.84 -1.23
C ASN A 197 -12.87 16.58 -2.30
N LEU A 198 -13.29 15.84 -3.33
CA LEU A 198 -14.09 16.41 -4.41
C LEU A 198 -15.48 16.83 -3.92
N TYR A 199 -16.13 16.05 -3.04
CA TYR A 199 -17.53 16.28 -2.63
C TYR A 199 -17.69 16.97 -1.29
N PHE A 200 -16.88 16.57 -0.31
CA PHE A 200 -17.02 17.01 1.08
C PHE A 200 -15.91 17.97 1.51
N GLY A 201 -14.88 18.12 0.67
CA GLY A 201 -13.73 18.96 0.92
C GLY A 201 -12.57 18.23 1.62
N ARG A 202 -11.37 18.82 1.50
CA ARG A 202 -10.10 18.22 1.94
C ARG A 202 -10.06 17.83 3.41
N LYS A 203 -10.71 18.61 4.29
CA LYS A 203 -10.75 18.30 5.73
C LYS A 203 -11.45 16.96 6.01
N THR A 204 -12.55 16.70 5.33
CA THR A 204 -13.31 15.45 5.47
C THR A 204 -12.50 14.25 4.99
N GLY A 205 -11.83 14.37 3.84
CA GLY A 205 -10.96 13.32 3.32
C GLY A 205 -9.85 12.95 4.32
N VAL A 206 -9.18 13.96 4.88
CA VAL A 206 -8.12 13.72 5.88
C VAL A 206 -8.68 13.01 7.12
N VAL A 207 -9.80 13.49 7.68
CA VAL A 207 -10.40 12.91 8.90
C VAL A 207 -10.79 11.46 8.68
N VAL A 208 -11.54 11.17 7.62
CA VAL A 208 -12.04 9.80 7.33
C VAL A 208 -10.89 8.83 7.11
N VAL A 209 -9.93 9.17 6.24
CA VAL A 209 -8.80 8.29 5.95
C VAL A 209 -7.90 8.10 7.17
N SER A 210 -7.65 9.15 7.95
CA SER A 210 -6.87 9.03 9.19
C SER A 210 -7.53 8.12 10.21
N ILE A 211 -8.85 8.22 10.38
CA ILE A 211 -9.61 7.32 11.25
C ILE A 211 -9.46 5.87 10.76
N MET A 212 -9.63 5.62 9.46
CA MET A 212 -9.49 4.26 8.91
C MET A 212 -8.09 3.69 9.15
N ILE A 213 -7.03 4.48 8.96
CA ILE A 213 -5.65 4.03 9.17
C ILE A 213 -5.40 3.77 10.67
N LEU A 214 -5.89 4.63 11.57
CA LEU A 214 -5.76 4.44 13.01
C LEU A 214 -6.49 3.17 13.50
N PHE A 215 -7.67 2.88 12.96
CA PHE A 215 -8.36 1.63 13.28
C PHE A 215 -7.59 0.40 12.79
N THR A 216 -6.92 0.49 11.64
CA THR A 216 -6.17 -0.62 11.07
C THR A 216 -5.02 -1.09 11.98
N ILE A 217 -4.31 -0.18 12.66
CA ILE A 217 -3.19 -0.56 13.57
C ILE A 217 -3.66 -1.35 14.80
N ARG A 218 -4.89 -1.15 15.24
CA ARG A 218 -5.48 -1.80 16.41
C ARG A 218 -6.60 -2.77 16.07
N ILE A 219 -6.73 -3.15 14.79
CA ILE A 219 -7.86 -3.92 14.32
C ILE A 219 -8.00 -5.27 15.04
N SER A 220 -6.89 -5.92 15.40
CA SER A 220 -6.88 -7.16 16.19
C SER A 220 -7.45 -7.03 17.62
N SER A 221 -7.62 -5.81 18.10
CA SER A 221 -8.24 -5.53 19.42
C SER A 221 -9.75 -5.36 19.35
N PHE A 222 -10.31 -5.34 18.14
CA PHE A 222 -11.75 -5.22 17.90
C PHE A 222 -12.39 -6.58 17.60
N PRO A 223 -13.73 -6.71 17.72
CA PRO A 223 -14.44 -7.89 17.28
C PRO A 223 -14.17 -8.19 15.79
N GLU A 224 -14.14 -9.46 15.43
CA GLU A 224 -13.68 -9.93 14.12
C GLU A 224 -14.51 -9.40 12.94
N TRP A 225 -15.83 -9.14 13.12
CA TRP A 225 -16.66 -8.53 12.08
C TRP A 225 -16.17 -7.15 11.62
N VAL A 226 -15.35 -6.45 12.44
CA VAL A 226 -14.76 -5.14 12.11
C VAL A 226 -13.79 -5.26 10.92
N PHE A 227 -13.13 -6.41 10.73
CA PHE A 227 -12.26 -6.64 9.57
C PHE A 227 -13.01 -6.48 8.23
N TRP A 228 -14.31 -6.79 8.19
CA TRP A 228 -15.12 -6.62 6.99
C TRP A 228 -15.41 -5.16 6.63
N ILE A 229 -15.36 -4.25 7.60
CA ILE A 229 -15.67 -2.83 7.42
C ILE A 229 -14.44 -2.03 6.98
N PHE A 230 -13.24 -2.49 7.34
CA PHE A 230 -12.00 -1.75 7.08
C PHE A 230 -11.15 -2.39 5.95
N PRO A 231 -11.36 -1.97 4.67
CA PRO A 231 -10.59 -2.52 3.55
C PRO A 231 -9.08 -2.27 3.67
N THR A 232 -8.65 -1.30 4.48
CA THR A 232 -7.24 -1.03 4.77
C THR A 232 -6.55 -2.19 5.49
N ALA A 233 -7.30 -2.98 6.27
CA ALA A 233 -6.80 -4.18 6.93
C ALA A 233 -6.55 -5.34 5.95
N TRP A 234 -7.22 -5.33 4.79
CA TRP A 234 -7.07 -6.37 3.76
C TRP A 234 -5.73 -6.29 3.00
N ALA A 235 -4.90 -5.29 3.33
CA ALA A 235 -3.50 -5.27 2.89
C ALA A 235 -2.63 -6.33 3.57
N ASN A 236 -3.04 -6.88 4.71
CA ASN A 236 -2.24 -7.83 5.47
C ASN A 236 -2.61 -9.27 5.10
N LEU A 237 -1.72 -9.94 4.37
CA LEU A 237 -1.89 -11.33 3.93
C LEU A 237 -2.06 -12.31 5.10
N ASN A 238 -1.45 -12.03 6.26
CA ASN A 238 -1.56 -12.88 7.43
C ASN A 238 -2.97 -12.93 8.02
N TRP A 239 -3.80 -11.89 7.82
CA TRP A 239 -5.17 -11.86 8.32
C TRP A 239 -6.19 -12.49 7.38
N MET A 240 -5.78 -12.89 6.17
CA MET A 240 -6.65 -13.52 5.17
C MET A 240 -6.58 -15.04 5.22
N HIS A 241 -6.89 -15.61 6.40
CA HIS A 241 -6.90 -17.06 6.62
C HIS A 241 -8.16 -17.72 6.05
N GLN A 242 -7.99 -18.91 5.46
CA GLN A 242 -9.11 -19.74 5.01
C GLN A 242 -9.72 -20.60 6.12
N GLU A 243 -9.07 -20.73 7.26
CA GLU A 243 -9.30 -21.83 8.22
C GLU A 243 -10.11 -21.44 9.46
N ILE A 244 -10.44 -20.15 9.65
CA ILE A 244 -11.17 -19.72 10.84
C ILE A 244 -12.58 -19.26 10.42
N ASP A 245 -13.53 -20.10 10.65
CA ASP A 245 -15.02 -19.96 10.70
C ASP A 245 -15.64 -18.62 10.23
N GLY A 246 -15.36 -18.19 9.01
CA GLY A 246 -16.06 -17.06 8.38
C GLY A 246 -15.87 -15.68 9.01
N MET A 247 -15.03 -15.57 10.01
CA MET A 247 -14.83 -14.35 10.80
C MET A 247 -13.94 -13.32 10.10
N HIS A 248 -12.95 -13.78 9.34
CA HIS A 248 -12.10 -12.92 8.49
C HIS A 248 -12.40 -13.12 7.00
N PRO A 249 -12.26 -12.09 6.17
CA PRO A 249 -12.36 -12.27 4.73
C PRO A 249 -11.24 -13.20 4.24
N THR A 250 -11.59 -14.19 3.45
CA THR A 250 -10.60 -15.02 2.75
C THR A 250 -9.85 -14.18 1.71
N LEU A 251 -8.70 -14.67 1.24
CA LEU A 251 -7.91 -14.00 0.19
C LEU A 251 -8.76 -13.64 -1.04
N TYR A 252 -9.64 -14.55 -1.48
CA TYR A 252 -10.54 -14.32 -2.61
C TYR A 252 -11.59 -13.26 -2.30
N GLN A 253 -12.22 -13.32 -1.13
CA GLN A 253 -13.24 -12.37 -0.71
C GLN A 253 -12.66 -10.96 -0.55
N GLY A 254 -11.51 -10.84 0.13
CA GLY A 254 -10.80 -9.58 0.29
C GLY A 254 -10.30 -9.03 -1.04
N GLY A 255 -9.70 -9.86 -1.90
CA GLY A 255 -9.23 -9.45 -3.22
C GLY A 255 -10.35 -8.97 -4.13
N ILE A 256 -11.44 -9.74 -4.25
CA ILE A 256 -12.64 -9.35 -5.03
C ILE A 256 -13.28 -8.11 -4.41
N GLY A 257 -13.40 -8.05 -3.08
CA GLY A 257 -13.92 -6.90 -2.36
C GLY A 257 -13.14 -5.61 -2.65
N LEU A 258 -11.81 -5.68 -2.63
CA LEU A 258 -10.94 -4.53 -2.98
C LEU A 258 -11.15 -4.08 -4.43
N ILE A 259 -11.25 -5.00 -5.38
CA ILE A 259 -11.50 -4.67 -6.78
C ILE A 259 -12.87 -3.98 -6.90
N LEU A 260 -13.91 -4.54 -6.31
CA LEU A 260 -15.27 -3.99 -6.37
C LEU A 260 -15.36 -2.60 -5.74
N ILE A 261 -14.76 -2.39 -4.56
CA ILE A 261 -14.76 -1.07 -3.89
C ILE A 261 -14.03 -0.03 -4.75
N ASN A 262 -12.90 -0.38 -5.35
CA ASN A 262 -12.17 0.51 -6.26
C ASN A 262 -13.03 0.88 -7.49
N ILE A 263 -13.71 -0.10 -8.11
CA ILE A 263 -14.60 0.13 -9.26
C ILE A 263 -15.77 1.04 -8.85
N ILE A 264 -16.37 0.81 -7.68
CA ILE A 264 -17.46 1.66 -7.16
C ILE A 264 -16.97 3.09 -6.97
N LEU A 265 -15.83 3.32 -6.33
CA LEU A 265 -15.26 4.66 -6.12
C LEU A 265 -14.95 5.36 -7.46
N ILE A 266 -14.32 4.66 -8.41
CA ILE A 266 -14.05 5.18 -9.75
C ILE A 266 -15.36 5.59 -10.43
N SER A 267 -16.38 4.74 -10.35
CA SER A 267 -17.70 5.01 -10.96
C SER A 267 -18.37 6.23 -10.32
N LEU A 268 -18.34 6.34 -9.00
CA LEU A 268 -18.87 7.50 -8.26
C LEU A 268 -18.14 8.79 -8.63
N ILE A 269 -16.80 8.76 -8.66
CA ILE A 269 -15.98 9.91 -9.08
C ILE A 269 -16.38 10.36 -10.48
N PHE A 270 -16.57 9.42 -11.41
CA PHE A 270 -16.85 9.73 -12.81
C PHE A 270 -18.28 10.24 -13.03
N ILE A 271 -19.29 9.60 -12.40
CA ILE A 271 -20.70 9.96 -12.57
C ILE A 271 -20.99 11.30 -11.90
N MET A 272 -20.58 11.44 -10.66
CA MET A 272 -20.86 12.64 -9.89
C MET A 272 -19.96 13.81 -10.31
N GLY A 273 -18.72 13.56 -10.71
CA GLY A 273 -17.77 14.57 -11.16
C GLY A 273 -18.21 15.31 -12.43
N ARG A 274 -19.00 14.66 -13.28
CA ARG A 274 -19.60 15.31 -14.45
C ARG A 274 -20.64 16.37 -14.10
N LYS A 275 -21.32 16.22 -12.95
CA LYS A 275 -22.40 17.11 -12.52
C LYS A 275 -21.92 18.28 -11.68
N LYS A 276 -20.70 18.22 -11.12
CA LYS A 276 -20.17 19.27 -10.26
C LYS A 276 -19.53 20.38 -11.08
N ASP A 277 -19.86 21.62 -10.75
CA ASP A 277 -19.15 22.78 -11.28
C ASP A 277 -17.73 22.79 -10.70
N LEU A 278 -16.75 22.71 -11.59
CA LEU A 278 -15.31 22.61 -11.26
C LEU A 278 -14.60 23.98 -11.32
N VAL A 279 -15.37 25.06 -11.56
CA VAL A 279 -14.87 26.43 -11.65
C VAL A 279 -15.66 27.31 -10.72
#